data_c80f99afe62f594784d8cba76bd325d9
#
_entry.id   c80f99afe62f594784d8cba76bd325d9
#
_cell.length_a   1.000
_cell.length_b   1.000
_cell.length_c   1.000
_cell.angle_alpha   90.00
_cell.angle_beta   90.00
_cell.angle_gamma   90.00
#
_symmetry.space_group_name_H-M   'P 1'
#
loop_
_entity.id
_entity.type
_entity.pdbx_description
1 polymer ?
#
loop_
_entity_poly.entity_id
_entity_poly.type
_entity_poly.pdbx_seq_one_letter_code
_entity_poly.pdbx_strand_id
1 'polypeptide(L)'
;MNDKRKYLFWLMPAALVLLAVLFFLYPRRVDVILHMPASAADIHDVRFQRIEPDHETLEYVCQGYTLTAEREPELLQEVCDWLYAARLNRPMPGNGGLHDPGVMYILHAQPSDNSEAPTILILEDGRAVVNGVRYRLRQRDMAALHAIYQHLNTIYD
;
A
#
# COMPACT_ATOMS: atom_id res chain seq x y z
N MET A 1 -29.58 -43.50 9.07
CA MET A 1 -29.11 -42.12 9.23
C MET A 1 -28.87 -41.54 7.84
N ASN A 2 -29.64 -40.54 7.45
CA ASN A 2 -29.76 -40.10 6.04
C ASN A 2 -28.43 -39.60 5.49
N ASP A 3 -27.96 -40.15 4.39
CA ASP A 3 -26.69 -39.78 3.73
C ASP A 3 -26.56 -38.28 3.46
N LYS A 4 -27.68 -37.59 3.21
CA LYS A 4 -27.72 -36.12 3.05
C LYS A 4 -27.20 -35.36 4.26
N ARG A 5 -27.36 -35.88 5.51
CA ARG A 5 -26.83 -35.24 6.72
C ARG A 5 -25.30 -35.37 6.84
N LYS A 6 -24.73 -36.46 6.32
CA LYS A 6 -23.28 -36.67 6.31
C LYS A 6 -22.61 -35.69 5.37
N TYR A 7 -23.16 -35.43 4.18
CA TYR A 7 -22.64 -34.45 3.24
C TYR A 7 -22.72 -33.02 3.80
N LEU A 8 -23.80 -32.67 4.50
CA LEU A 8 -23.93 -31.35 5.12
C LEU A 8 -22.89 -31.10 6.20
N PHE A 9 -22.51 -32.16 6.94
CA PHE A 9 -21.50 -32.08 8.00
C PHE A 9 -20.10 -31.81 7.46
N TRP A 10 -19.77 -32.29 6.25
CA TRP A 10 -18.49 -32.05 5.59
C TRP A 10 -18.48 -30.74 4.77
N LEU A 11 -19.63 -30.27 4.29
CA LEU A 11 -19.74 -29.03 3.55
C LEU A 11 -19.46 -27.79 4.41
N MET A 12 -19.87 -27.79 5.68
CA MET A 12 -19.64 -26.64 6.57
C MET A 12 -18.15 -26.34 6.80
N PRO A 13 -17.30 -27.30 7.21
CA PRO A 13 -15.87 -27.01 7.38
C PRO A 13 -15.18 -26.66 6.07
N ALA A 14 -15.56 -27.30 4.94
CA ALA A 14 -15.03 -26.95 3.65
C ALA A 14 -15.40 -25.51 3.23
N ALA A 15 -16.63 -25.08 3.47
CA ALA A 15 -17.06 -23.70 3.22
C ALA A 15 -16.33 -22.68 4.12
N LEU A 16 -16.11 -23.02 5.40
CA LEU A 16 -15.33 -22.18 6.33
C LEU A 16 -13.86 -22.05 5.88
N VAL A 17 -13.24 -23.14 5.46
CA VAL A 17 -11.87 -23.11 4.92
C VAL A 17 -11.82 -22.27 3.65
N LEU A 18 -12.78 -22.44 2.74
CA LEU A 18 -12.86 -21.65 1.51
C LEU A 18 -13.03 -20.16 1.80
N LEU A 19 -13.92 -19.81 2.74
CA LEU A 19 -14.12 -18.42 3.18
C LEU A 19 -12.87 -17.85 3.82
N ALA A 20 -12.16 -18.60 4.66
CA ALA A 20 -10.91 -18.19 5.25
C ALA A 20 -9.83 -17.96 4.16
N VAL A 21 -9.70 -18.89 3.21
CA VAL A 21 -8.76 -18.76 2.09
C VAL A 21 -9.10 -17.53 1.23
N LEU A 22 -10.37 -17.33 0.89
CA LEU A 22 -10.82 -16.14 0.15
C LEU A 22 -10.54 -14.85 0.93
N PHE A 23 -10.81 -14.84 2.24
CA PHE A 23 -10.55 -13.68 3.09
C PHE A 23 -9.07 -13.31 3.14
N PHE A 24 -8.16 -14.29 3.20
CA PHE A 24 -6.71 -14.05 3.24
C PHE A 24 -6.12 -13.74 1.85
N LEU A 25 -6.66 -14.35 0.78
CA LEU A 25 -6.15 -14.15 -0.58
C LEU A 25 -6.79 -12.95 -1.28
N TYR A 26 -7.95 -12.44 -0.77
CA TYR A 26 -8.62 -11.31 -1.42
C TYR A 26 -7.83 -10.01 -1.25
N PRO A 27 -7.41 -9.40 -2.35
CA PRO A 27 -6.64 -8.16 -2.28
C PRO A 27 -7.51 -7.01 -1.79
N ARG A 28 -7.03 -6.29 -0.79
CA ARG A 28 -7.69 -5.12 -0.23
C ARG A 28 -7.13 -3.85 -0.83
N ARG A 29 -7.97 -2.85 -0.99
CA ARG A 29 -7.54 -1.52 -1.44
C ARG A 29 -6.68 -0.85 -0.37
N VAL A 30 -5.71 -0.05 -0.81
CA VAL A 30 -4.78 0.67 0.07
C VAL A 30 -5.54 1.65 0.96
N ASP A 31 -6.46 2.43 0.39
CA ASP A 31 -7.27 3.41 1.12
C ASP A 31 -8.07 2.79 2.27
N VAL A 32 -8.63 1.59 2.07
CA VAL A 32 -9.39 0.86 3.10
C VAL A 32 -8.46 0.39 4.24
N ILE A 33 -7.23 -0.06 3.92
CA ILE A 33 -6.27 -0.53 4.92
C ILE A 33 -5.69 0.65 5.72
N LEU A 34 -5.49 1.78 5.06
CA LEU A 34 -5.00 3.01 5.64
C LEU A 34 -6.08 3.80 6.40
N HIS A 35 -7.35 3.40 6.30
CA HIS A 35 -8.49 4.16 6.83
C HIS A 35 -8.53 5.61 6.29
N MET A 36 -8.23 5.75 4.99
CA MET A 36 -8.26 7.05 4.33
C MET A 36 -9.68 7.64 4.29
N PRO A 37 -9.81 8.97 4.14
CA PRO A 37 -11.10 9.60 3.89
C PRO A 37 -11.85 8.97 2.72
N ALA A 38 -13.17 9.14 2.68
CA ALA A 38 -13.98 8.56 1.60
C ALA A 38 -13.70 9.18 0.21
N SER A 39 -13.16 10.41 0.19
CA SER A 39 -12.84 11.16 -1.01
C SER A 39 -11.41 11.67 -1.01
N ALA A 40 -10.77 11.65 -2.17
CA ALA A 40 -9.47 12.28 -2.38
C ALA A 40 -9.51 13.81 -2.12
N ALA A 41 -10.67 14.44 -2.29
CA ALA A 41 -10.87 15.86 -2.00
C ALA A 41 -10.71 16.20 -0.50
N ASP A 42 -10.80 15.20 0.36
CA ASP A 42 -10.61 15.35 1.81
C ASP A 42 -9.13 15.17 2.22
N ILE A 43 -8.22 15.00 1.27
CA ILE A 43 -6.76 14.97 1.49
C ILE A 43 -6.20 16.38 1.31
N HIS A 44 -5.54 16.90 2.33
CA HIS A 44 -4.91 18.21 2.30
C HIS A 44 -3.57 18.20 1.58
N ASP A 45 -2.71 17.27 1.96
CA ASP A 45 -1.41 17.07 1.33
C ASP A 45 -1.01 15.59 1.31
N VAL A 46 -0.10 15.24 0.41
CA VAL A 46 0.59 13.95 0.40
C VAL A 46 2.09 14.18 0.37
N ARG A 47 2.78 13.61 1.34
CA ARG A 47 4.24 13.54 1.34
C ARG A 47 4.67 12.23 0.72
N PHE A 48 5.39 12.34 -0.37
CA PHE A 48 5.95 11.21 -1.09
C PHE A 48 7.47 11.24 -0.91
N GLN A 49 8.03 10.19 -0.32
CA GLN A 49 9.47 10.08 -0.09
C GLN A 49 10.01 8.81 -0.73
N ARG A 50 11.16 8.92 -1.38
CA ARG A 50 11.97 7.79 -1.83
C ARG A 50 13.27 7.80 -1.04
N ILE A 51 13.60 6.67 -0.46
CA ILE A 51 14.81 6.46 0.31
C ILE A 51 15.59 5.35 -0.36
N GLU A 52 16.82 5.60 -0.71
CA GLU A 52 17.73 4.62 -1.28
C GLU A 52 19.06 4.57 -0.52
N PRO A 53 19.67 3.38 -0.41
CA PRO A 53 21.00 3.26 0.16
C PRO A 53 22.03 3.83 -0.81
N ASP A 54 22.89 4.70 -0.34
CA ASP A 54 24.09 5.08 -1.04
C ASP A 54 25.17 4.03 -0.77
N HIS A 55 25.54 3.28 -1.79
CA HIS A 55 26.50 2.20 -1.68
C HIS A 55 27.96 2.69 -1.47
N GLU A 56 28.23 3.97 -1.73
CA GLU A 56 29.55 4.55 -1.55
C GLU A 56 29.75 5.06 -0.12
N THR A 57 28.75 5.75 0.42
CA THR A 57 28.84 6.38 1.76
C THR A 57 28.25 5.52 2.87
N LEU A 58 27.53 4.44 2.54
CA LEU A 58 26.72 3.63 3.47
C LEU A 58 25.64 4.44 4.21
N GLU A 59 25.28 5.57 3.67
CA GLU A 59 24.20 6.43 4.16
C GLU A 59 22.91 6.22 3.33
N TYR A 60 21.82 6.78 3.79
CA TYR A 60 20.55 6.78 3.04
C TYR A 60 20.34 8.15 2.41
N VAL A 61 20.13 8.17 1.10
CA VAL A 61 19.68 9.36 0.38
C VAL A 61 18.16 9.41 0.40
N CYS A 62 17.59 10.51 0.85
CA CYS A 62 16.16 10.72 0.91
C CYS A 62 15.77 11.85 -0.06
N GLN A 63 14.97 11.52 -1.06
CA GLN A 63 14.27 12.50 -1.91
C GLN A 63 12.81 12.55 -1.50
N GLY A 64 12.28 13.75 -1.28
CA GLY A 64 10.92 13.93 -0.80
C GLY A 64 10.19 15.07 -1.49
N TYR A 65 8.92 14.83 -1.79
CA TYR A 65 7.99 15.78 -2.39
C TYR A 65 6.79 15.96 -1.46
N THR A 66 6.35 17.21 -1.29
CA THR A 66 5.10 17.50 -0.57
C THR A 66 4.13 18.12 -1.56
N LEU A 67 3.11 17.38 -1.91
CA LEU A 67 2.08 17.76 -2.87
C LEU A 67 0.88 18.34 -2.13
N THR A 68 0.44 19.51 -2.53
CA THR A 68 -0.71 20.19 -1.93
C THR A 68 -1.75 20.54 -2.98
N ALA A 69 -3.02 20.61 -2.59
CA ALA A 69 -4.10 20.98 -3.49
C ALA A 69 -3.95 22.42 -4.04
N GLU A 70 -3.21 23.29 -3.36
CA GLU A 70 -3.00 24.68 -3.76
C GLU A 70 -1.91 24.83 -4.83
N ARG A 71 -0.86 23.99 -4.77
CA ARG A 71 0.32 24.14 -5.64
C ARG A 71 0.31 23.16 -6.80
N GLU A 72 0.06 21.89 -6.52
CA GLU A 72 0.15 20.80 -7.49
C GLU A 72 -1.12 19.93 -7.48
N PRO A 73 -2.30 20.49 -7.82
CA PRO A 73 -3.57 19.76 -7.72
C PRO A 73 -3.61 18.50 -8.60
N GLU A 74 -3.00 18.56 -9.80
CA GLU A 74 -2.99 17.43 -10.73
C GLU A 74 -2.10 16.28 -10.22
N LEU A 75 -0.91 16.61 -9.69
CA LEU A 75 0.00 15.61 -9.13
C LEU A 75 -0.56 15.00 -7.83
N LEU A 76 -1.15 15.83 -6.98
CA LEU A 76 -1.84 15.36 -5.77
C LEU A 76 -2.96 14.38 -6.16
N GLN A 77 -3.76 14.72 -7.18
CA GLN A 77 -4.82 13.85 -7.67
C GLN A 77 -4.27 12.53 -8.21
N GLU A 78 -3.17 12.55 -8.98
CA GLU A 78 -2.53 11.35 -9.51
C GLU A 78 -2.08 10.39 -8.39
N VAL A 79 -1.45 10.92 -7.35
CA VAL A 79 -1.03 10.12 -6.18
C VAL A 79 -2.23 9.60 -5.40
N CYS A 80 -3.25 10.43 -5.20
CA CYS A 80 -4.49 10.02 -4.55
C CYS A 80 -5.20 8.92 -5.34
N ASP A 81 -5.33 9.05 -6.65
CA ASP A 81 -5.94 8.04 -7.52
C ASP A 81 -5.22 6.70 -7.39
N TRP A 82 -3.89 6.73 -7.33
CA TRP A 82 -3.11 5.53 -7.06
C TRP A 82 -3.42 4.94 -5.68
N LEU A 83 -3.43 5.76 -4.61
CA LEU A 83 -3.72 5.30 -3.24
C LEU A 83 -5.11 4.64 -3.14
N TYR A 84 -6.11 5.18 -3.85
CA TYR A 84 -7.47 4.63 -3.87
C TYR A 84 -7.64 3.42 -4.80
N ALA A 85 -6.80 3.28 -5.83
CA ALA A 85 -6.88 2.17 -6.80
C ALA A 85 -6.00 0.98 -6.43
N ALA A 86 -4.84 1.22 -5.83
CA ALA A 86 -3.83 0.21 -5.53
C ALA A 86 -4.34 -0.84 -4.54
N ARG A 87 -3.85 -2.08 -4.70
CA ARG A 87 -4.30 -3.22 -3.90
C ARG A 87 -3.15 -3.97 -3.27
N LEU A 88 -3.32 -4.29 -2.01
CA LEU A 88 -2.40 -5.07 -1.20
C LEU A 88 -2.95 -6.46 -0.93
N ASN A 89 -2.11 -7.46 -1.13
CA ASN A 89 -2.36 -8.83 -0.70
C ASN A 89 -1.67 -9.03 0.66
N ARG A 90 -2.35 -9.67 1.60
CA ARG A 90 -1.72 -10.04 2.87
C ARG A 90 -0.77 -11.21 2.58
N PRO A 91 0.52 -11.13 2.92
CA PRO A 91 1.43 -12.27 2.77
C PRO A 91 1.00 -13.38 3.72
N MET A 92 1.12 -14.62 3.28
CA MET A 92 1.00 -15.76 4.19
C MET A 92 2.06 -15.64 5.30
N PRO A 93 1.78 -16.09 6.53
CA PRO A 93 2.74 -16.07 7.60
C PRO A 93 3.99 -16.85 7.20
N GLY A 94 5.10 -16.17 7.05
CA GLY A 94 6.41 -16.72 6.71
C GLY A 94 7.50 -15.72 7.12
N ASN A 95 8.66 -16.22 7.50
CA ASN A 95 9.75 -15.48 8.13
C ASN A 95 10.54 -14.53 7.20
N GLY A 96 9.91 -13.89 6.24
CA GLY A 96 10.58 -12.87 5.45
C GLY A 96 10.85 -11.62 6.31
N GLY A 97 12.01 -11.56 6.96
CA GLY A 97 12.50 -10.33 7.59
C GLY A 97 12.58 -9.19 6.55
N LEU A 98 12.52 -7.96 7.00
CA LEU A 98 12.95 -6.78 6.24
C LEU A 98 14.49 -6.80 6.18
N HIS A 99 15.08 -7.87 5.66
CA HIS A 99 16.51 -7.94 5.47
C HIS A 99 16.84 -7.16 4.21
N ASP A 100 17.70 -6.20 4.36
CA ASP A 100 18.23 -5.31 3.35
C ASP A 100 17.13 -4.52 2.63
N PRO A 101 16.70 -3.39 3.20
CA PRO A 101 15.79 -2.50 2.51
C PRO A 101 16.57 -1.81 1.39
N GLY A 102 16.47 -2.32 0.18
CA GLY A 102 16.84 -1.54 -1.00
C GLY A 102 16.08 -0.22 -1.06
N VAL A 103 15.68 0.21 -2.23
CA VAL A 103 14.85 1.41 -2.37
C VAL A 103 13.51 1.25 -1.65
N MET A 104 13.17 2.27 -0.87
CA MET A 104 11.91 2.37 -0.13
C MET A 104 11.12 3.59 -0.58
N TYR A 105 9.80 3.45 -0.66
CA TYR A 105 8.86 4.54 -0.83
C TYR A 105 8.04 4.70 0.43
N ILE A 106 7.89 5.94 0.90
CA ILE A 106 7.02 6.28 2.03
C ILE A 106 6.00 7.29 1.52
N LEU A 107 4.72 6.94 1.65
CA LEU A 107 3.62 7.84 1.36
C LEU A 107 2.87 8.14 2.65
N HIS A 108 2.68 9.41 2.90
CA HIS A 108 1.99 9.94 4.07
C HIS A 108 0.92 10.90 3.60
N ALA A 109 -0.34 10.52 3.75
CA ALA A 109 -1.48 11.32 3.30
C ALA A 109 -2.10 12.05 4.49
N GLN A 110 -2.12 13.39 4.45
CA GLN A 110 -2.69 14.20 5.53
C GLN A 110 -4.16 14.53 5.23
N PRO A 111 -5.11 14.04 6.03
CA PRO A 111 -6.51 14.42 5.90
C PRO A 111 -6.75 15.88 6.24
N SER A 112 -7.76 16.50 5.61
CA SER A 112 -8.11 17.91 5.83
C SER A 112 -8.68 18.21 7.22
N ASP A 113 -9.19 17.18 7.91
CA ASP A 113 -9.70 17.28 9.28
C ASP A 113 -8.62 17.19 10.36
N ASN A 114 -7.35 17.16 9.97
CA ASN A 114 -6.20 16.97 10.85
C ASN A 114 -6.24 15.68 11.69
N SER A 115 -6.98 14.68 11.27
CA SER A 115 -6.90 13.35 11.86
C SER A 115 -5.51 12.73 11.63
N GLU A 116 -5.24 11.61 12.30
CA GLU A 116 -3.95 10.93 12.16
C GLU A 116 -3.70 10.55 10.70
N ALA A 117 -2.57 11.01 10.18
CA ALA A 117 -2.22 10.82 8.79
C ALA A 117 -1.76 9.38 8.53
N PRO A 118 -2.48 8.62 7.70
CA PRO A 118 -2.09 7.27 7.35
C PRO A 118 -0.77 7.24 6.59
N THR A 119 0.05 6.26 6.92
CA THR A 119 1.38 6.08 6.31
C THR A 119 1.54 4.67 5.77
N ILE A 120 2.03 4.55 4.56
CA ILE A 120 2.44 3.30 3.95
C ILE A 120 3.92 3.34 3.59
N LEU A 121 4.65 2.30 3.99
CA LEU A 121 6.02 2.05 3.57
C LEU A 121 6.00 0.93 2.53
N ILE A 122 6.63 1.14 1.39
CA ILE A 122 6.68 0.19 0.28
C ILE A 122 8.14 -0.02 -0.13
N LEU A 123 8.56 -1.26 -0.19
CA LEU A 123 9.88 -1.64 -0.69
C LEU A 123 9.81 -1.86 -2.21
N GLU A 124 10.93 -1.69 -2.88
CA GLU A 124 11.04 -1.83 -4.35
C GLU A 124 10.57 -3.21 -4.86
N ASP A 125 10.71 -4.26 -4.05
CA ASP A 125 10.24 -5.61 -4.37
C ASP A 125 8.72 -5.80 -4.20
N GLY A 126 7.99 -4.74 -3.86
CA GLY A 126 6.54 -4.72 -3.66
C GLY A 126 6.09 -5.17 -2.26
N ARG A 127 7.00 -5.44 -1.34
CA ARG A 127 6.61 -5.60 0.07
C ARG A 127 6.15 -4.26 0.61
N ALA A 128 5.08 -4.26 1.39
CA ALA A 128 4.54 -3.04 2.00
C ALA A 128 4.25 -3.26 3.49
N VAL A 129 4.39 -2.20 4.27
CA VAL A 129 4.08 -2.20 5.72
C VAL A 129 3.10 -1.08 6.00
N VAL A 130 1.99 -1.43 6.63
CA VAL A 130 0.98 -0.50 7.11
C VAL A 130 0.66 -0.85 8.56
N ASN A 131 0.86 0.09 9.48
CA ASN A 131 0.61 -0.10 10.92
C ASN A 131 1.27 -1.38 11.47
N GLY A 132 2.51 -1.68 11.07
CA GLY A 132 3.25 -2.87 11.47
C GLY A 132 2.78 -4.17 10.82
N VAL A 133 1.73 -4.15 10.01
CA VAL A 133 1.23 -5.33 9.28
C VAL A 133 1.88 -5.37 7.89
N ARG A 134 2.37 -6.55 7.51
CA ARG A 134 3.04 -6.76 6.22
C ARG A 134 2.04 -7.15 5.14
N TYR A 135 2.23 -6.57 3.96
CA TYR A 135 1.43 -6.78 2.77
C TYR A 135 2.34 -6.97 1.55
N ARG A 136 1.73 -7.31 0.42
CA ARG A 136 2.40 -7.31 -0.88
C ARG A 136 1.58 -6.51 -1.88
N LEU A 137 2.20 -5.50 -2.47
CA LEU A 137 1.65 -4.71 -3.56
C LEU A 137 1.65 -5.54 -4.85
N ARG A 138 0.66 -5.37 -5.70
CA ARG A 138 0.64 -6.03 -7.00
C ARG A 138 1.69 -5.41 -7.91
N GLN A 139 2.27 -6.21 -8.78
CA GLN A 139 3.31 -5.75 -9.71
C GLN A 139 2.87 -4.56 -10.58
N ARG A 140 1.61 -4.57 -11.06
CA ARG A 140 1.07 -3.45 -11.83
C ARG A 140 0.96 -2.16 -11.01
N ASP A 141 0.57 -2.28 -9.73
CA ASP A 141 0.39 -1.14 -8.85
C ASP A 141 1.76 -0.59 -8.41
N MET A 142 2.78 -1.46 -8.33
CA MET A 142 4.17 -1.07 -8.14
C MET A 142 4.72 -0.33 -9.36
N ALA A 143 4.45 -0.81 -10.58
CA ALA A 143 4.87 -0.14 -11.81
C ALA A 143 4.23 1.26 -11.94
N ALA A 144 2.96 1.40 -11.53
CA ALA A 144 2.28 2.70 -11.49
C ALA A 144 2.93 3.65 -10.46
N LEU A 145 3.31 3.15 -9.27
CA LEU A 145 4.03 3.93 -8.27
C LEU A 145 5.38 4.45 -8.79
N HIS A 146 6.12 3.60 -9.49
CA HIS A 146 7.38 4.00 -10.14
C HIS A 146 7.16 5.08 -11.20
N ALA A 147 6.10 4.97 -12.02
CA ALA A 147 5.76 5.98 -13.03
C ALA A 147 5.45 7.34 -12.39
N ILE A 148 4.67 7.35 -11.30
CA ILE A 148 4.39 8.56 -10.52
C ILE A 148 5.70 9.17 -9.99
N TYR A 149 6.57 8.36 -9.39
CA TYR A 149 7.86 8.86 -8.91
C TYR A 149 8.70 9.48 -10.03
N GLN A 150 8.80 8.84 -11.19
CA GLN A 150 9.53 9.36 -12.34
C GLN A 150 8.93 10.69 -12.85
N HIS A 151 7.61 10.81 -12.83
CA HIS A 151 6.93 12.04 -13.19
C HIS A 151 7.27 13.17 -12.20
N LEU A 152 7.21 12.90 -10.90
CA LEU A 152 7.60 13.85 -9.86
C LEU A 152 9.07 14.29 -10.02
N ASN A 153 9.96 13.34 -10.21
CA ASN A 153 11.39 13.64 -10.40
C ASN A 153 11.63 14.53 -11.63
N THR A 154 10.94 14.30 -12.73
CA THR A 154 11.07 15.11 -13.96
C THR A 154 10.59 16.57 -13.78
N ILE A 155 9.64 16.80 -12.84
CA ILE A 155 9.10 18.14 -12.60
C ILE A 155 9.99 18.93 -11.63
N TYR A 156 10.62 18.26 -10.67
CA TYR A 156 11.34 18.91 -9.58
C TYR A 156 12.87 18.86 -9.70
N ASP A 157 13.45 18.10 -10.65
CA ASP A 157 14.86 18.16 -11.05
C ASP A 157 15.10 19.28 -12.08
#